data_54b16ff6c2074b76abe25ed64f09a566
#
_entry.id   54b16ff6c2074b76abe25ed64f09a566
#
_cell.length_a   1.000
_cell.length_b   1.000
_cell.length_c   1.000
_cell.angle_alpha   90.00
_cell.angle_beta   90.00
_cell.angle_gamma   90.00
#
_symmetry.space_group_name_H-M   'P 1'
#
loop_
_entity.id
_entity.type
_entity.pdbx_description
1 polymer ?
#
loop_
_entity_poly.entity_id
_entity_poly.type
_entity_poly.pdbx_seq_one_letter_code
_entity_poly.pdbx_strand_id
1 'polypeptide(L)'
;HMTDFNSINQNAKKELRRRQEQAENTAKAHREELSAASADFKENEENYRALSADLIKAVIARADDQKIEKLRNELKACLKNESEIAESLGYGKKYIYPEYFCKECNDQGLKENGEECGCLKRLRKNMKYSEFCSSIPLEHFGFEGFSLDFYENEDKKKMEKILSACKEFSNSLPNSGNLIFSGGTGLGKTYLSLSIVKQAVEK
;
A
#
# COMPACT_ATOMS: atom_id res chain seq x y z
N HIS A 1 15.25 -10.35 -17.95
CA HIS A 1 15.38 -11.04 -16.65
C HIS A 1 14.12 -10.71 -15.86
N MET A 2 13.16 -11.63 -15.79
CA MET A 2 12.05 -11.54 -14.83
C MET A 2 12.65 -11.67 -13.42
N THR A 3 12.39 -10.68 -12.57
CA THR A 3 12.82 -10.71 -11.17
C THR A 3 12.15 -11.92 -10.49
N ASP A 4 12.94 -12.67 -9.73
CA ASP A 4 12.43 -13.85 -9.01
C ASP A 4 11.32 -13.44 -8.03
N PHE A 5 10.29 -14.27 -7.89
CA PHE A 5 9.17 -14.06 -6.94
C PHE A 5 9.67 -13.72 -5.53
N ASN A 6 10.77 -14.31 -5.10
CA ASN A 6 11.40 -14.03 -3.81
C ASN A 6 11.88 -12.58 -3.71
N SER A 7 12.46 -12.02 -4.77
CA SER A 7 12.92 -10.63 -4.83
C SER A 7 11.74 -9.65 -4.73
N ILE A 8 10.66 -9.88 -5.49
CA ILE A 8 9.45 -9.05 -5.42
C ILE A 8 8.83 -9.10 -4.01
N ASN A 9 8.78 -10.28 -3.39
CA ASN A 9 8.25 -10.42 -2.04
C ASN A 9 9.09 -9.68 -1.00
N GLN A 10 10.42 -9.76 -1.11
CA GLN A 10 11.33 -9.02 -0.23
C GLN A 10 11.19 -7.51 -0.41
N ASN A 11 11.10 -7.03 -1.65
CA ASN A 11 10.90 -5.61 -1.95
C ASN A 11 9.56 -5.08 -1.42
N ALA A 12 8.49 -5.86 -1.55
CA ALA A 12 7.18 -5.50 -1.01
C ALA A 12 7.20 -5.41 0.53
N LYS A 13 7.84 -6.37 1.20
CA LYS A 13 8.02 -6.31 2.67
C LYS A 13 8.89 -5.13 3.11
N LYS A 14 9.96 -4.84 2.36
CA LYS A 14 10.82 -3.68 2.62
C LYS A 14 10.06 -2.36 2.49
N GLU A 15 9.21 -2.25 1.47
CA GLU A 15 8.37 -1.06 1.29
C GLU A 15 7.32 -0.89 2.41
N LEU A 16 6.69 -1.98 2.87
CA LEU A 16 5.78 -1.90 4.02
C LEU A 16 6.52 -1.46 5.28
N ARG A 17 7.70 -2.01 5.55
CA ARG A 17 8.53 -1.60 6.69
C ARG A 17 8.90 -0.11 6.59
N ARG A 18 9.30 0.38 5.42
CA ARG A 18 9.60 1.80 5.20
C ARG A 18 8.41 2.69 5.52
N ARG A 19 7.18 2.29 5.12
CA ARG A 19 5.94 3.02 5.44
C ARG A 19 5.66 3.04 6.92
N GLN A 20 5.83 1.90 7.58
CA GLN A 20 5.65 1.77 9.02
C GLN A 20 6.64 2.68 9.78
N GLU A 21 7.94 2.58 9.46
CA GLU A 21 8.98 3.43 10.04
C GLU A 21 8.72 4.92 9.81
N GLN A 22 8.24 5.29 8.62
CA GLN A 22 7.87 6.66 8.31
C GLN A 22 6.72 7.17 9.20
N ALA A 23 5.65 6.38 9.35
CA ALA A 23 4.52 6.72 10.20
C ALA A 23 4.94 6.87 11.67
N GLU A 24 5.74 5.94 12.19
CA GLU A 24 6.27 5.95 13.55
C GLU A 24 7.20 7.13 13.80
N ASN A 25 8.11 7.43 12.87
CA ASN A 25 9.01 8.57 12.97
C ASN A 25 8.25 9.91 12.93
N THR A 26 7.21 10.01 12.10
CA THR A 26 6.35 11.21 12.07
C THR A 26 5.64 11.41 13.42
N ALA A 27 5.02 10.35 13.95
CA ALA A 27 4.39 10.42 15.27
C ALA A 27 5.39 10.77 16.38
N LYS A 28 6.61 10.21 16.31
CA LYS A 28 7.68 10.55 17.26
C LYS A 28 8.08 12.02 17.19
N ALA A 29 8.27 12.57 15.98
CA ALA A 29 8.58 13.99 15.79
C ALA A 29 7.49 14.90 16.36
N HIS A 30 6.21 14.55 16.15
CA HIS A 30 5.08 15.29 16.73
C HIS A 30 5.06 15.23 18.25
N ARG A 31 5.41 14.10 18.86
CA ARG A 31 5.53 13.96 20.32
C ARG A 31 6.67 14.81 20.87
N GLU A 32 7.83 14.82 20.19
CA GLU A 32 8.97 15.66 20.56
C GLU A 32 8.61 17.16 20.49
N GLU A 33 7.86 17.57 19.45
CA GLU A 33 7.34 18.93 19.33
C GLU A 33 6.44 19.31 20.50
N LEU A 34 5.47 18.46 20.84
CA LEU A 34 4.56 18.69 21.96
C LEU A 34 5.28 18.67 23.32
N SER A 35 6.24 17.79 23.51
CA SER A 35 7.06 17.75 24.74
C SER A 35 7.92 19.00 24.90
N ALA A 36 8.34 19.63 23.80
CA ALA A 36 9.03 20.92 23.85
C ALA A 36 8.09 22.11 24.12
N ALA A 37 6.83 22.02 23.65
CA ALA A 37 5.83 23.07 23.79
C ALA A 37 5.05 23.05 25.11
N SER A 38 4.95 21.88 25.77
CA SER A 38 4.13 21.67 26.97
C SER A 38 4.86 20.86 28.04
N ALA A 39 5.04 21.45 29.19
CA ALA A 39 5.60 20.77 30.37
C ALA A 39 4.70 19.63 30.83
N ASP A 40 3.37 19.83 30.80
CA ASP A 40 2.38 18.82 31.19
C ASP A 40 2.44 17.59 30.26
N PHE A 41 2.62 17.81 28.95
CA PHE A 41 2.79 16.72 27.99
C PHE A 41 4.06 15.92 28.26
N LYS A 42 5.17 16.61 28.51
CA LYS A 42 6.45 15.99 28.83
C LYS A 42 6.38 15.19 30.15
N GLU A 43 5.80 15.74 31.20
CA GLU A 43 5.60 15.03 32.46
C GLU A 43 4.74 13.78 32.28
N ASN A 44 3.66 13.89 31.52
CA ASN A 44 2.80 12.74 31.22
C ASN A 44 3.55 11.63 30.43
N GLU A 45 4.42 11.99 29.48
CA GLU A 45 5.28 11.02 28.78
C GLU A 45 6.28 10.34 29.73
N GLU A 46 6.91 11.08 30.62
CA GLU A 46 7.84 10.55 31.62
C GLU A 46 7.12 9.57 32.56
N ASN A 47 5.93 9.94 33.01
CA ASN A 47 5.08 9.07 33.83
C ASN A 47 4.65 7.81 33.09
N TYR A 48 4.23 7.91 31.82
CA TYR A 48 3.90 6.76 30.99
C TYR A 48 5.09 5.79 30.85
N ARG A 49 6.31 6.31 30.65
CA ARG A 49 7.54 5.50 30.54
C ARG A 49 7.84 4.78 31.87
N ALA A 50 7.71 5.46 32.98
CA ALA A 50 7.92 4.87 34.30
C ALA A 50 6.91 3.76 34.60
N LEU A 51 5.60 4.01 34.38
CA LEU A 51 4.55 3.02 34.55
C LEU A 51 4.70 1.81 33.61
N SER A 52 5.14 2.04 32.37
CA SER A 52 5.43 0.96 31.42
C SER A 52 6.57 0.06 31.89
N ALA A 53 7.64 0.65 32.42
CA ALA A 53 8.75 -0.10 32.99
C ALA A 53 8.32 -0.91 34.23
N ASP A 54 7.47 -0.33 35.08
CA ASP A 54 6.97 -1.00 36.27
C ASP A 54 5.99 -2.13 35.92
N LEU A 55 5.17 -1.96 34.90
CA LEU A 55 4.32 -3.05 34.38
C LEU A 55 5.17 -4.21 33.87
N ILE A 56 6.21 -3.95 33.10
CA ILE A 56 7.14 -4.99 32.60
C ILE A 56 7.78 -5.73 33.78
N LYS A 57 8.28 -5.02 34.79
CA LYS A 57 8.86 -5.62 36.00
C LYS A 57 7.84 -6.47 36.75
N ALA A 58 6.60 -5.98 36.91
CA ALA A 58 5.54 -6.72 37.58
C ALA A 58 5.17 -8.01 36.87
N VAL A 59 5.10 -7.99 35.53
CA VAL A 59 4.82 -9.18 34.71
C VAL A 59 5.96 -10.20 34.82
N ILE A 60 7.21 -9.75 34.72
CA ILE A 60 8.39 -10.64 34.86
C ILE A 60 8.45 -11.26 36.27
N ALA A 61 8.16 -10.46 37.29
CA ALA A 61 8.12 -10.92 38.68
C ALA A 61 6.88 -11.78 39.02
N ARG A 62 5.98 -12.01 38.06
CA ARG A 62 4.70 -12.71 38.27
C ARG A 62 3.91 -12.12 39.45
N ALA A 63 3.84 -10.79 39.53
CA ALA A 63 3.03 -10.11 40.50
C ALA A 63 1.55 -10.49 40.41
N ASP A 64 0.78 -10.21 41.44
CA ASP A 64 -0.65 -10.51 41.44
C ASP A 64 -1.42 -9.77 40.32
N ASP A 65 -2.53 -10.33 39.88
CA ASP A 65 -3.34 -9.80 38.82
C ASP A 65 -3.91 -8.39 39.13
N GLN A 66 -4.16 -8.09 40.40
CA GLN A 66 -4.69 -6.78 40.82
C GLN A 66 -3.65 -5.68 40.60
N LYS A 67 -2.38 -5.96 40.90
CA LYS A 67 -1.28 -5.01 40.68
C LYS A 67 -1.06 -4.78 39.17
N ILE A 68 -1.07 -5.86 38.36
CA ILE A 68 -0.93 -5.76 36.91
C ILE A 68 -2.07 -4.95 36.32
N GLU A 69 -3.31 -5.22 36.72
CA GLU A 69 -4.49 -4.51 36.20
C GLU A 69 -4.50 -3.03 36.64
N LYS A 70 -4.07 -2.72 37.86
CA LYS A 70 -3.91 -1.33 38.32
C LYS A 70 -2.94 -0.57 37.39
N LEU A 71 -1.75 -1.11 37.15
CA LEU A 71 -0.75 -0.49 36.25
C LEU A 71 -1.26 -0.30 34.82
N ARG A 72 -2.02 -1.27 34.30
CA ARG A 72 -2.67 -1.14 32.98
C ARG A 72 -3.68 0.00 32.94
N ASN A 73 -4.46 0.19 34.01
CA ASN A 73 -5.44 1.26 34.07
C ASN A 73 -4.78 2.63 34.19
N GLU A 74 -3.69 2.74 34.96
CA GLU A 74 -2.88 3.95 35.01
C GLU A 74 -2.25 4.30 33.66
N LEU A 75 -1.73 3.32 32.92
CA LEU A 75 -1.22 3.52 31.56
C LEU A 75 -2.32 3.99 30.60
N LYS A 76 -3.52 3.41 30.67
CA LYS A 76 -4.66 3.87 29.87
C LYS A 76 -5.05 5.31 30.20
N ALA A 77 -4.98 5.71 31.48
CA ALA A 77 -5.24 7.07 31.89
C ALA A 77 -4.20 8.06 31.35
N CYS A 78 -2.91 7.68 31.35
CA CYS A 78 -1.86 8.48 30.71
C CYS A 78 -2.08 8.69 29.22
N LEU A 79 -2.45 7.62 28.46
CA LEU A 79 -2.74 7.72 27.03
C LEU A 79 -3.95 8.62 26.73
N LYS A 80 -4.97 8.57 27.59
CA LYS A 80 -6.14 9.44 27.46
C LYS A 80 -5.75 10.90 27.72
N ASN A 81 -5.03 11.15 28.80
CA ASN A 81 -4.55 12.48 29.17
C ASN A 81 -3.65 13.10 28.08
N GLU A 82 -2.77 12.31 27.51
CA GLU A 82 -1.90 12.70 26.39
C GLU A 82 -2.69 13.24 25.19
N SER A 83 -3.78 12.54 24.82
CA SER A 83 -4.67 12.97 23.74
C SER A 83 -5.44 14.26 24.09
N GLU A 84 -5.84 14.42 25.36
CA GLU A 84 -6.53 15.62 25.85
C GLU A 84 -5.60 16.83 25.88
N ILE A 85 -4.34 16.65 26.30
CA ILE A 85 -3.32 17.72 26.27
C ILE A 85 -3.06 18.15 24.82
N ALA A 86 -2.86 17.19 23.88
CA ALA A 86 -2.67 17.50 22.48
C ALA A 86 -3.85 18.31 21.90
N GLU A 87 -5.09 17.94 22.23
CA GLU A 87 -6.29 18.66 21.81
C GLU A 87 -6.36 20.07 22.40
N SER A 88 -5.99 20.26 23.68
CA SER A 88 -5.95 21.56 24.32
C SER A 88 -4.94 22.53 23.71
N LEU A 89 -3.88 21.99 23.12
CA LEU A 89 -2.85 22.73 22.39
C LEU A 89 -3.25 23.03 20.93
N GLY A 90 -4.45 22.63 20.51
CA GLY A 90 -4.97 22.86 19.15
C GLY A 90 -4.61 21.78 18.13
N TYR A 91 -3.99 20.68 18.56
CA TYR A 91 -3.70 19.53 17.69
C TYR A 91 -4.86 18.52 17.75
N GLY A 92 -5.04 17.75 16.69
CA GLY A 92 -6.04 16.66 16.70
C GLY A 92 -5.61 15.50 17.58
N LYS A 93 -6.56 14.78 18.20
CA LYS A 93 -6.29 13.61 19.08
C LYS A 93 -5.38 12.55 18.47
N LYS A 94 -5.34 12.47 17.15
CA LYS A 94 -4.51 11.49 16.42
C LYS A 94 -3.12 12.00 16.06
N TYR A 95 -2.81 13.27 16.31
CA TYR A 95 -1.56 13.90 15.90
C TYR A 95 -0.32 13.16 16.40
N ILE A 96 -0.38 12.66 17.62
CA ILE A 96 0.72 11.96 18.30
C ILE A 96 0.80 10.45 18.02
N TYR A 97 -0.11 9.92 17.21
CA TYR A 97 -0.15 8.49 16.90
C TYR A 97 0.29 8.22 15.46
N PRO A 98 0.94 7.07 15.19
CA PRO A 98 1.31 6.71 13.84
C PRO A 98 0.10 6.58 12.91
N GLU A 99 0.15 7.20 11.76
CA GLU A 99 -0.88 7.08 10.74
C GLU A 99 -0.44 6.09 9.66
N TYR A 100 -0.71 4.81 9.90
CA TYR A 100 -0.39 3.73 8.97
C TYR A 100 -1.28 3.78 7.72
N PHE A 101 -0.68 3.45 6.58
CA PHE A 101 -1.39 3.39 5.30
C PHE A 101 -2.41 2.26 5.28
N CYS A 102 -2.06 1.08 5.78
CA CYS A 102 -2.98 -0.04 5.96
C CYS A 102 -3.50 -0.09 7.40
N LYS A 103 -4.77 0.21 7.60
CA LYS A 103 -5.41 0.18 8.93
C LYS A 103 -5.68 -1.24 9.45
N GLU A 104 -5.63 -2.26 8.57
CA GLU A 104 -5.92 -3.65 8.92
C GLU A 104 -4.72 -4.35 9.57
N CYS A 105 -3.50 -4.02 9.15
CA CYS A 105 -2.29 -4.66 9.66
C CYS A 105 -1.20 -3.65 10.10
N ASN A 106 -1.50 -2.35 10.13
CA ASN A 106 -0.56 -1.29 10.47
C ASN A 106 0.76 -1.40 9.67
N ASP A 107 0.64 -1.64 8.35
CA ASP A 107 1.73 -1.83 7.40
C ASP A 107 2.69 -2.99 7.71
N GLN A 108 2.30 -3.94 8.59
CA GLN A 108 3.09 -5.14 8.89
C GLN A 108 3.02 -6.21 7.79
N GLY A 109 1.96 -6.17 6.95
CA GLY A 109 1.73 -7.16 5.90
C GLY A 109 1.12 -8.47 6.38
N LEU A 110 0.98 -8.66 7.69
CA LEU A 110 0.31 -9.80 8.34
C LEU A 110 -0.79 -9.27 9.26
N LYS A 111 -1.92 -9.96 9.30
CA LYS A 111 -3.01 -9.71 10.23
C LYS A 111 -2.71 -10.33 11.59
N GLU A 112 -3.48 -9.98 12.61
CA GLU A 112 -3.33 -10.54 13.97
C GLU A 112 -3.47 -12.07 14.03
N ASN A 113 -4.27 -12.65 13.14
CA ASN A 113 -4.42 -14.11 13.01
C ASN A 113 -3.26 -14.81 12.27
N GLY A 114 -2.22 -14.07 11.89
CA GLY A 114 -1.06 -14.59 11.15
C GLY A 114 -1.27 -14.73 9.64
N GLU A 115 -2.47 -14.45 9.13
CA GLU A 115 -2.74 -14.46 7.70
C GLU A 115 -2.10 -13.26 6.98
N GLU A 116 -1.76 -13.48 5.72
CA GLU A 116 -1.22 -12.41 4.89
C GLU A 116 -2.26 -11.34 4.59
N CYS A 117 -1.93 -10.08 4.89
CA CYS A 117 -2.82 -8.95 4.64
C CYS A 117 -2.97 -8.65 3.13
N GLY A 118 -4.16 -8.19 2.74
CA GLY A 118 -4.45 -7.78 1.37
C GLY A 118 -3.53 -6.66 0.85
N CYS A 119 -3.00 -5.81 1.73
CA CYS A 119 -2.05 -4.75 1.36
C CYS A 119 -0.74 -5.32 0.80
N LEU A 120 -0.17 -6.36 1.40
CA LEU A 120 1.05 -7.01 0.90
C LEU A 120 0.79 -7.73 -0.43
N LYS A 121 -0.35 -8.43 -0.56
CA LYS A 121 -0.74 -9.07 -1.82
C LYS A 121 -0.86 -8.06 -2.96
N ARG A 122 -1.52 -6.92 -2.70
CA ARG A 122 -1.68 -5.82 -3.67
C ARG A 122 -0.35 -5.19 -4.04
N LEU A 123 0.51 -4.95 -3.06
CA LEU A 123 1.82 -4.35 -3.28
C LEU A 123 2.72 -5.23 -4.16
N ARG A 124 2.76 -6.54 -3.90
CA ARG A 124 3.47 -7.51 -4.77
C ARG A 124 2.90 -7.54 -6.19
N LYS A 125 1.56 -7.53 -6.31
CA LYS A 125 0.91 -7.48 -7.62
C LYS A 125 1.33 -6.23 -8.39
N ASN A 126 1.31 -5.06 -7.74
CA ASN A 126 1.69 -3.80 -8.35
C ASN A 126 3.18 -3.77 -8.75
N MET A 127 4.08 -4.27 -7.90
CA MET A 127 5.51 -4.34 -8.21
C MET A 127 5.78 -5.27 -9.40
N LYS A 128 5.17 -6.45 -9.43
CA LYS A 128 5.27 -7.37 -10.54
C LYS A 128 4.76 -6.75 -11.84
N TYR A 129 3.68 -6.00 -11.74
CA TYR A 129 3.08 -5.30 -12.86
C TYR A 129 3.96 -4.15 -13.37
N SER A 130 4.48 -3.32 -12.47
CA SER A 130 5.41 -2.24 -12.80
C SER A 130 6.68 -2.76 -13.47
N GLU A 131 7.22 -3.88 -13.00
CA GLU A 131 8.38 -4.53 -13.62
C GLU A 131 8.06 -5.03 -15.05
N PHE A 132 6.90 -5.66 -15.21
CA PHE A 132 6.44 -6.08 -16.54
C PHE A 132 6.31 -4.89 -17.48
N CYS A 133 5.69 -3.80 -17.03
CA CYS A 133 5.53 -2.58 -17.81
C CYS A 133 6.85 -1.88 -18.13
N SER A 134 7.81 -1.88 -17.21
CA SER A 134 9.14 -1.27 -17.45
C SER A 134 10.00 -2.06 -18.41
N SER A 135 9.73 -3.36 -18.60
CA SER A 135 10.42 -4.20 -19.59
C SER A 135 9.89 -4.07 -21.01
N ILE A 136 8.73 -3.43 -21.18
CA ILE A 136 8.08 -3.21 -22.48
C ILE A 136 7.91 -1.69 -22.66
N PRO A 137 8.42 -1.11 -23.76
CA PRO A 137 8.27 0.32 -24.03
C PRO A 137 6.82 0.64 -24.43
N LEU A 138 5.90 0.59 -23.44
CA LEU A 138 4.46 0.77 -23.64
C LEU A 138 4.09 2.13 -24.23
N GLU A 139 4.98 3.14 -24.08
CA GLU A 139 4.83 4.46 -24.71
C GLU A 139 4.72 4.40 -26.22
N HIS A 140 5.33 3.40 -26.86
CA HIS A 140 5.26 3.20 -28.31
C HIS A 140 4.00 2.51 -28.79
N PHE A 141 3.16 2.03 -27.89
CA PHE A 141 1.91 1.36 -28.20
C PHE A 141 0.72 2.23 -27.81
N GLY A 142 -0.36 2.08 -28.55
CA GLY A 142 -1.61 2.81 -28.31
C GLY A 142 -2.54 2.65 -29.51
N PHE A 143 -3.84 2.68 -29.26
CA PHE A 143 -4.81 2.52 -30.34
C PHE A 143 -4.77 3.68 -31.35
N GLU A 144 -4.30 4.86 -30.93
CA GLU A 144 -4.17 6.04 -31.80
C GLU A 144 -3.03 5.89 -32.83
N GLY A 145 -1.98 5.14 -32.44
CA GLY A 145 -0.83 4.88 -33.31
C GLY A 145 -1.01 3.67 -34.23
N PHE A 146 -2.13 2.94 -34.12
CA PHE A 146 -2.39 1.79 -34.99
C PHE A 146 -2.87 2.26 -36.36
N SER A 147 -1.98 2.25 -37.39
CA SER A 147 -2.35 2.64 -38.73
C SER A 147 -3.05 1.51 -39.49
N LEU A 148 -4.16 1.85 -40.11
CA LEU A 148 -4.92 0.98 -41.03
C LEU A 148 -4.42 1.06 -42.49
N ASP A 149 -3.41 1.89 -42.76
CA ASP A 149 -2.91 2.11 -44.11
C ASP A 149 -2.05 0.95 -44.63
N PHE A 150 -1.63 0.07 -43.71
CA PHE A 150 -0.93 -1.18 -44.05
C PHE A 150 -1.85 -2.30 -44.58
N TYR A 151 -3.17 -2.08 -44.57
CA TYR A 151 -4.17 -3.06 -44.99
C TYR A 151 -4.95 -2.55 -46.17
N GLU A 152 -5.29 -3.44 -47.11
CA GLU A 152 -6.02 -3.10 -48.32
C GLU A 152 -7.40 -3.75 -48.36
N ASN A 153 -8.33 -3.12 -49.05
CA ASN A 153 -9.66 -3.65 -49.42
C ASN A 153 -10.43 -4.28 -48.23
N GLU A 154 -10.77 -5.54 -48.34
CA GLU A 154 -11.52 -6.33 -47.35
C GLU A 154 -10.74 -6.52 -46.05
N ASP A 155 -9.41 -6.58 -46.09
CA ASP A 155 -8.60 -6.74 -44.90
C ASP A 155 -8.56 -5.46 -44.05
N LYS A 156 -8.64 -4.28 -44.67
CA LYS A 156 -8.80 -3.01 -43.97
C LYS A 156 -10.11 -2.99 -43.15
N LYS A 157 -11.22 -3.39 -43.75
CA LYS A 157 -12.52 -3.47 -43.07
C LYS A 157 -12.54 -4.47 -41.92
N LYS A 158 -11.82 -5.60 -42.07
CA LYS A 158 -11.67 -6.59 -40.97
C LYS A 158 -10.86 -6.00 -39.82
N MET A 159 -9.75 -5.31 -40.13
CA MET A 159 -8.90 -4.72 -39.12
C MET A 159 -9.58 -3.55 -38.36
N GLU A 160 -10.44 -2.78 -39.05
CA GLU A 160 -11.28 -1.77 -38.39
C GLU A 160 -12.20 -2.39 -37.31
N LYS A 161 -12.85 -3.52 -37.65
CA LYS A 161 -13.68 -4.27 -36.70
C LYS A 161 -12.86 -4.84 -35.52
N ILE A 162 -11.68 -5.40 -35.82
CA ILE A 162 -10.77 -5.95 -34.80
C ILE A 162 -10.30 -4.82 -33.87
N LEU A 163 -9.90 -3.67 -34.41
CA LEU A 163 -9.50 -2.51 -33.62
C LEU A 163 -10.62 -2.02 -32.70
N SER A 164 -11.86 -1.94 -33.22
CA SER A 164 -13.03 -1.58 -32.41
C SER A 164 -13.26 -2.58 -31.27
N ALA A 165 -13.22 -3.89 -31.59
CA ALA A 165 -13.38 -4.94 -30.58
C ALA A 165 -12.28 -4.89 -29.50
N CYS A 166 -11.03 -4.57 -29.87
CA CYS A 166 -9.94 -4.39 -28.90
C CYS A 166 -10.17 -3.20 -27.97
N LYS A 167 -10.66 -2.07 -28.51
CA LYS A 167 -11.02 -0.89 -27.72
C LYS A 167 -12.17 -1.17 -26.74
N GLU A 168 -13.22 -1.83 -27.21
CA GLU A 168 -14.36 -2.25 -26.38
C GLU A 168 -13.92 -3.22 -25.28
N PHE A 169 -13.12 -4.24 -25.62
CA PHE A 169 -12.56 -5.17 -24.65
C PHE A 169 -11.75 -4.43 -23.57
N SER A 170 -10.86 -3.53 -23.97
CA SER A 170 -10.05 -2.75 -23.05
C SER A 170 -10.90 -1.85 -22.13
N ASN A 171 -12.01 -1.32 -22.65
CA ASN A 171 -12.93 -0.51 -21.86
C ASN A 171 -13.73 -1.31 -20.84
N SER A 172 -14.00 -2.59 -21.11
CA SER A 172 -14.75 -3.50 -20.22
C SER A 172 -13.90 -4.19 -19.15
N LEU A 173 -12.56 -4.01 -19.16
CA LEU A 173 -11.70 -4.52 -18.11
C LEU A 173 -12.04 -3.89 -16.74
N PRO A 174 -11.97 -4.66 -15.61
CA PRO A 174 -11.53 -6.06 -15.49
C PRO A 174 -12.62 -7.12 -15.70
N ASN A 175 -13.84 -6.73 -16.07
CA ASN A 175 -15.01 -7.62 -16.13
C ASN A 175 -15.17 -8.34 -17.49
N SER A 176 -14.27 -8.08 -18.44
CA SER A 176 -14.22 -8.80 -19.72
C SER A 176 -13.62 -10.19 -19.56
N GLY A 177 -14.08 -11.15 -20.36
CA GLY A 177 -13.53 -12.50 -20.41
C GLY A 177 -12.10 -12.53 -20.96
N ASN A 178 -11.78 -13.55 -21.78
CA ASN A 178 -10.47 -13.70 -22.42
C ASN A 178 -10.54 -13.25 -23.87
N LEU A 179 -9.47 -12.62 -24.38
CA LEU A 179 -9.29 -12.28 -25.77
C LEU A 179 -8.13 -13.09 -26.36
N ILE A 180 -8.36 -13.75 -27.49
CA ILE A 180 -7.35 -14.56 -28.18
C ILE A 180 -7.11 -13.95 -29.54
N PHE A 181 -5.84 -13.65 -29.85
CA PHE A 181 -5.40 -13.21 -31.19
C PHE A 181 -4.89 -14.40 -31.98
N SER A 182 -5.48 -14.64 -33.18
CA SER A 182 -5.05 -15.67 -34.13
C SER A 182 -4.83 -15.07 -35.51
N GLY A 183 -3.89 -15.60 -36.25
CA GLY A 183 -3.56 -15.14 -37.62
C GLY A 183 -2.06 -15.20 -37.94
N GLY A 184 -1.68 -14.86 -39.14
CA GLY A 184 -0.30 -14.84 -39.63
C GLY A 184 0.61 -13.86 -38.91
N THR A 185 1.91 -13.95 -39.15
CA THR A 185 2.91 -12.97 -38.63
C THR A 185 2.73 -11.60 -39.28
N GLY A 186 3.10 -10.52 -38.60
CA GLY A 186 3.05 -9.16 -39.15
C GLY A 186 1.68 -8.47 -39.12
N LEU A 187 0.61 -9.15 -38.69
CA LEU A 187 -0.77 -8.61 -38.69
C LEU A 187 -1.12 -7.75 -37.46
N GLY A 188 -0.16 -7.13 -36.80
CA GLY A 188 -0.41 -6.21 -35.70
C GLY A 188 -0.90 -6.82 -34.36
N LYS A 189 -0.93 -8.18 -34.25
CA LYS A 189 -1.42 -8.85 -33.01
C LYS A 189 -0.73 -8.37 -31.73
N THR A 190 0.61 -8.35 -31.75
CA THR A 190 1.42 -7.88 -30.62
C THR A 190 1.16 -6.41 -30.34
N TYR A 191 1.04 -5.57 -31.38
CA TYR A 191 0.74 -4.16 -31.19
C TYR A 191 -0.61 -3.95 -30.49
N LEU A 192 -1.67 -4.60 -30.97
CA LEU A 192 -3.00 -4.49 -30.38
C LEU A 192 -3.05 -5.05 -28.95
N SER A 193 -2.38 -6.17 -28.67
CA SER A 193 -2.33 -6.72 -27.32
C SER A 193 -1.62 -5.78 -26.35
N LEU A 194 -0.52 -5.14 -26.76
CA LEU A 194 0.21 -4.17 -25.94
C LEU A 194 -0.56 -2.85 -25.78
N SER A 195 -1.34 -2.44 -26.80
CA SER A 195 -2.25 -1.29 -26.68
C SER A 195 -3.36 -1.53 -25.64
N ILE A 196 -3.91 -2.76 -25.57
CA ILE A 196 -4.86 -3.15 -24.52
C ILE A 196 -4.18 -3.08 -23.15
N VAL A 197 -2.97 -3.65 -23.02
CA VAL A 197 -2.20 -3.62 -21.77
C VAL A 197 -1.95 -2.19 -21.33
N LYS A 198 -1.47 -1.30 -22.24
CA LYS A 198 -1.25 0.11 -21.92
C LYS A 198 -2.51 0.77 -21.37
N GLN A 199 -3.63 0.64 -22.04
CA GLN A 199 -4.88 1.25 -21.58
C GLN A 199 -5.38 0.66 -20.26
N ALA A 200 -5.12 -0.62 -19.99
CA ALA A 200 -5.44 -1.25 -18.72
C ALA A 200 -4.56 -0.77 -17.55
N VAL A 201 -3.35 -0.32 -17.85
CA VAL A 201 -2.37 0.22 -16.89
C VAL A 201 -2.70 1.66 -16.51
N GLU A 202 -3.14 2.44 -17.49
CA GLU A 202 -3.45 3.87 -17.33
C GLU A 202 -4.79 4.14 -16.61
N LYS A 203 -5.64 3.11 -16.46
CA LYS A 203 -6.89 3.15 -15.67
C LYS A 203 -6.67 2.76 -14.20
#